data_389eac52a653874fccda5a77aace2e5e
#
_entry.id   389eac52a653874fccda5a77aace2e5e
#
_cell.length_a   1.000
_cell.length_b   1.000
_cell.length_c   1.000
_cell.angle_alpha   90.00
_cell.angle_beta   90.00
_cell.angle_gamma   90.00
#
_symmetry.space_group_name_H-M   'P 1'
#
loop_
_entity.id
_entity.type
_entity.pdbx_description
1 polymer ?
#
loop_
_entity_poly.entity_id
_entity_poly.type
_entity_poly.pdbx_seq_one_letter_code
_entity_poly.pdbx_strand_id
1 'polypeptide(L)' 'MSFDYSRLRGKIVEKYGSQTAFAKALGVSQKTLSMKMNNKIFFAQDEINKTVELLDINPVDIDKYFFTQNV' A
#
# COMPACT_ATOMS: atom_id res chain seq x y z
N MET A 1 10.55 -14.00 -3.98
CA MET A 1 10.73 -12.62 -4.49
C MET A 1 9.79 -11.70 -3.76
N SER A 2 10.27 -10.57 -3.25
CA SER A 2 9.46 -9.62 -2.50
C SER A 2 9.43 -8.25 -3.19
N PHE A 3 8.44 -7.45 -2.82
CA PHE A 3 8.32 -6.08 -3.32
C PHE A 3 8.78 -5.09 -2.27
N ASP A 4 9.33 -3.98 -2.71
CA ASP A 4 9.73 -2.87 -1.85
C ASP A 4 8.56 -1.89 -1.76
N TYR A 5 7.95 -1.81 -0.58
CA TYR A 5 6.81 -0.92 -0.33
C TYR A 5 7.19 0.36 0.41
N SER A 6 8.49 0.70 0.46
CA SER A 6 8.91 1.91 1.20
C SER A 6 8.29 3.18 0.62
N ARG A 7 8.16 3.27 -0.70
CA ARG A 7 7.52 4.42 -1.35
C ARG A 7 6.03 4.49 -1.01
N LEU A 8 5.36 3.33 -1.00
CA LEU A 8 3.96 3.25 -0.61
C LEU A 8 3.77 3.65 0.85
N ARG A 9 4.65 3.15 1.74
CA ARG A 9 4.61 3.49 3.16
C ARG A 9 4.76 5.00 3.39
N GLY A 10 5.69 5.63 2.68
CA GLY A 10 5.89 7.07 2.74
C GLY A 10 4.63 7.84 2.34
N LYS A 11 3.96 7.39 1.28
CA LYS A 11 2.74 8.03 0.80
C LYS A 11 1.59 7.86 1.81
N ILE A 12 1.48 6.69 2.42
CA ILE A 12 0.48 6.42 3.45
C ILE A 12 0.67 7.38 4.64
N VAL A 13 1.89 7.51 5.13
CA VAL A 13 2.19 8.39 6.26
C VAL A 13 1.94 9.85 5.89
N GLU A 14 2.31 10.25 4.69
CA GLU A 14 2.08 11.61 4.20
C GLU A 14 0.60 11.98 4.19
N LYS A 15 -0.27 11.06 3.73
CA LYS A 15 -1.68 11.35 3.56
C LYS A 15 -2.52 11.05 4.80
N TYR A 16 -2.19 10.03 5.56
CA TYR A 16 -3.01 9.53 6.67
C TYR A 16 -2.34 9.63 8.03
N GLY A 17 -1.06 9.92 8.08
CA GLY A 17 -0.30 10.04 9.32
C GLY A 17 0.18 8.71 9.88
N SER A 18 -0.49 7.61 9.60
CA SER A 18 -0.10 6.29 10.09
C SER A 18 -0.72 5.19 9.23
N GLN A 19 -0.14 3.99 9.32
CA GLN A 19 -0.72 2.82 8.65
C GLN A 19 -2.05 2.41 9.28
N THR A 20 -2.21 2.61 10.57
CA THR A 20 -3.46 2.31 11.27
C THR A 20 -4.62 3.12 10.71
N ALA A 21 -4.42 4.41 10.52
CA ALA A 21 -5.43 5.28 9.94
C ALA A 21 -5.76 4.88 8.50
N PHE A 22 -4.73 4.55 7.73
CA PHE A 22 -4.94 4.11 6.35
C PHE A 22 -5.68 2.78 6.27
N ALA A 23 -5.36 1.83 7.17
CA ALA A 23 -6.05 0.54 7.20
C ALA A 23 -7.55 0.71 7.39
N LYS A 24 -7.97 1.64 8.25
CA LYS A 24 -9.39 1.96 8.42
C LYS A 24 -10.02 2.47 7.13
N ALA A 25 -9.35 3.37 6.44
CA ALA A 25 -9.84 3.92 5.18
C ALA A 25 -9.94 2.85 4.10
N LEU A 26 -8.97 1.93 4.06
CA LEU A 26 -8.96 0.84 3.09
C LEU A 26 -9.99 -0.24 3.43
N GLY A 27 -10.40 -0.34 4.69
CA GLY A 27 -11.37 -1.33 5.12
C GLY A 27 -10.77 -2.66 5.53
N VAL A 28 -9.50 -2.65 5.95
CA VAL A 28 -8.80 -3.86 6.44
C VAL A 28 -8.29 -3.62 7.85
N SER A 29 -7.96 -4.69 8.57
CA SER A 29 -7.35 -4.55 9.89
C SER A 29 -5.91 -4.06 9.76
N GLN A 30 -5.39 -3.46 10.83
CA GLN A 30 -3.99 -3.04 10.88
C GLN A 30 -3.06 -4.22 10.67
N LYS A 31 -3.38 -5.38 11.26
CA LYS A 31 -2.58 -6.59 11.10
C LYS A 31 -2.54 -7.04 9.65
N THR A 32 -3.68 -7.04 8.98
CA THR A 32 -3.77 -7.42 7.57
C THR A 32 -2.94 -6.49 6.69
N LEU A 33 -3.05 -5.17 6.91
CA LEU A 33 -2.25 -4.22 6.16
C LEU A 33 -0.76 -4.43 6.39
N SER A 34 -0.37 -4.66 7.65
CA SER A 34 1.04 -4.92 8.00
C SER A 34 1.57 -6.15 7.28
N MET A 35 0.77 -7.22 7.19
CA MET A 35 1.16 -8.43 6.48
C MET A 35 1.36 -8.18 5.00
N LYS A 36 0.50 -7.36 4.38
CA LYS A 36 0.65 -6.98 2.98
C LYS A 36 1.91 -6.14 2.76
N MET A 37 2.17 -5.18 3.64
CA MET A 37 3.34 -4.31 3.55
C MET A 37 4.65 -5.07 3.79
N ASN A 38 4.59 -6.20 4.48
CA ASN A 38 5.75 -7.04 4.76
C ASN A 38 5.86 -8.26 3.83
N ASN A 39 5.12 -8.27 2.73
CA ASN A 39 5.15 -9.35 1.73
C ASN A 39 4.70 -10.71 2.26
N LYS A 40 3.91 -10.74 3.32
CA LYS A 40 3.35 -11.99 3.85
C LYS A 40 2.14 -12.45 3.05
N ILE A 41 1.34 -11.50 2.58
CA ILE A 41 0.19 -11.75 1.70
C ILE A 41 0.19 -10.68 0.61
N PHE A 42 -0.47 -10.97 -0.51
CA PHE A 42 -0.52 -10.05 -1.64
C PHE A 42 -1.64 -9.04 -1.50
N PHE A 43 -1.46 -7.87 -2.11
CA PHE A 43 -2.56 -6.94 -2.31
C PHE A 43 -3.50 -7.51 -3.37
N ALA A 44 -4.78 -7.52 -3.07
CA ALA A 44 -5.80 -7.88 -4.07
C ALA A 44 -5.98 -6.74 -5.07
N GLN A 45 -6.46 -7.06 -6.26
CA GLN A 45 -6.65 -6.06 -7.33
C GLN A 45 -7.52 -4.89 -6.87
N ASP A 46 -8.63 -5.17 -6.20
CA ASP A 46 -9.54 -4.13 -5.71
C ASP A 46 -8.90 -3.29 -4.61
N GLU A 47 -8.03 -3.88 -3.80
CA GLU A 47 -7.29 -3.15 -2.77
C GLU A 47 -6.27 -2.19 -3.40
N ILE A 48 -5.60 -2.62 -4.46
CA ILE A 48 -4.68 -1.76 -5.20
C ILE A 48 -5.44 -0.58 -5.78
N ASN A 49 -6.57 -0.83 -6.42
CA ASN A 49 -7.39 0.21 -7.02
C ASN A 49 -7.88 1.21 -5.97
N LYS A 50 -8.34 0.72 -4.83
CA LYS A 50 -8.81 1.57 -3.74
C LYS A 50 -7.67 2.39 -3.14
N THR A 51 -6.49 1.78 -2.99
CA THR A 51 -5.30 2.47 -2.47
C THR A 51 -4.90 3.61 -3.42
N VAL A 52 -4.92 3.36 -4.72
CA VAL A 52 -4.62 4.39 -5.72
C VAL A 52 -5.56 5.59 -5.56
N GLU A 53 -6.84 5.34 -5.36
CA GLU A 53 -7.81 6.41 -5.15
C GLU A 53 -7.57 7.15 -3.83
N LEU A 54 -7.40 6.40 -2.73
CA LEU A 54 -7.24 6.98 -1.40
C LEU A 54 -5.97 7.81 -1.27
N LEU A 55 -4.91 7.39 -1.91
CA LEU A 55 -3.62 8.08 -1.84
C LEU A 55 -3.39 9.04 -3.00
N ASP A 56 -4.37 9.16 -3.89
CA ASP A 56 -4.30 10.06 -5.05
C ASP A 56 -3.04 9.78 -5.89
N ILE A 57 -2.76 8.50 -6.11
CA ILE A 57 -1.62 8.05 -6.89
C ILE A 57 -1.97 8.15 -8.38
N ASN A 58 -1.07 8.72 -9.17
CA ASN A 58 -1.24 8.74 -10.62
C ASN A 58 -1.15 7.29 -11.14
N PRO A 59 -2.12 6.82 -11.95
CA PRO A 59 -2.09 5.45 -12.47
C PRO A 59 -0.79 5.05 -13.16
N VAL A 60 -0.07 5.98 -13.77
CA VAL A 60 1.22 5.68 -14.41
C VAL A 60 2.30 5.33 -13.39
N ASP A 61 2.09 5.62 -12.11
CA ASP A 61 3.06 5.36 -11.05
C ASP A 61 2.72 4.11 -10.24
N ILE A 62 1.69 3.35 -10.61
CA ILE A 62 1.27 2.17 -9.84
C ILE A 62 2.43 1.19 -9.65
N ASP A 63 3.20 0.91 -10.68
CA ASP A 63 4.33 -0.03 -10.57
C ASP A 63 5.39 0.47 -9.60
N LYS A 64 5.58 1.77 -9.48
CA LYS A 64 6.57 2.33 -8.54
C LYS A 64 6.18 2.08 -7.09
N TYR A 65 4.88 2.04 -6.82
CA TYR A 65 4.36 1.84 -5.46
C TYR A 65 4.16 0.38 -5.10
N PHE A 66 3.73 -0.45 -6.06
CA PHE A 66 3.31 -1.82 -5.79
C PHE A 66 4.22 -2.88 -6.36
N PHE A 67 4.98 -2.58 -7.39
CA PHE A 67 5.72 -3.60 -8.14
C PHE A 67 7.23 -3.36 -8.21
N THR A 68 7.76 -2.47 -7.39
CA THR A 68 9.20 -2.29 -7.25
C THR A 68 9.77 -3.50 -6.54
N GLN A 69 10.70 -4.20 -7.17
CA GLN A 69 11.27 -5.42 -6.58
C GLN A 69 12.39 -5.08 -5.61
N ASN A 70 12.43 -5.84 -4.51
CA ASN A 70 13.53 -5.81 -3.58
C ASN A 70 14.72 -6.54 -4.19
N VAL A 71 15.86 -5.90 -4.22
CA VAL A 71 17.11 -6.51 -4.70
C VAL A 71 18.10 -6.71 -3.59
#